data_01708174ef385f86750d771826dbd58f
#
_entry.id   01708174ef385f86750d771826dbd58f
#
_cell.length_a   1.000
_cell.length_b   1.000
_cell.length_c   1.000
_cell.angle_alpha   90.00
_cell.angle_beta   90.00
_cell.angle_gamma   90.00
#
_symmetry.space_group_name_H-M   'P 1'
#
loop_
_entity.id
_entity.type
_entity.pdbx_description
1 polymer ?
#
loop_
_entity_poly.entity_id
_entity_poly.type
_entity_poly.pdbx_seq_one_letter_code
_entity_poly.pdbx_strand_id
1 'polypeptide(L)'
;MCYDKKYLYLQADKPVADTITLQRQFKDSTKSKTQQYKVYNTMNTFLRNTRILAVALLSIVGAISATAQTQEGDTATWAVPVASVVNIRGGADYSAEMETQALLGMPMKIIENGRWIKVMTPDGDTGYVLESSVKRMTDAEMHEWNAAKQIIVSTHTATVYAQPDAKSPRVSDVVTACRLKLLGRINSFFHVALPDGREGYIPTVRARTVENWRKTVKHDAESIIATGLSLCGLPYQWGGTSVKAVDCSGFVRTTFLIHDVTLPRNASQQAKVGQHIDIAPDFSNLEPGDLVFFGRKATDDKPAHVSHVGIYIGNKKFVHSLAWVHVSSFDPADPEYDEYDLNRLLWAQRVLPLVNTIPEVTTNDRHAFYTH
;
A
#
# COMPACT_ATOMS: atom_id res chain seq x y z
N MET A 1 -4.66 28.46 -31.86
CA MET A 1 -4.32 27.81 -33.16
C MET A 1 -5.12 26.51 -33.23
N CYS A 2 -6.08 26.48 -34.16
CA CYS A 2 -6.98 25.34 -34.37
C CYS A 2 -6.22 24.15 -34.92
N TYR A 3 -6.51 22.94 -34.36
CA TYR A 3 -6.17 21.69 -35.03
C TYR A 3 -7.45 21.05 -35.59
N ASP A 4 -7.36 20.75 -36.86
CA ASP A 4 -8.41 20.32 -37.78
C ASP A 4 -8.78 18.87 -37.59
N LYS A 5 -10.07 18.57 -37.57
CA LYS A 5 -10.62 17.21 -37.58
C LYS A 5 -10.64 16.69 -39.03
N LYS A 6 -9.89 15.64 -39.32
CA LYS A 6 -10.16 14.71 -40.44
C LYS A 6 -9.76 13.29 -40.04
N TYR A 7 -10.74 12.46 -39.74
CA TYR A 7 -10.56 11.01 -39.80
C TYR A 7 -11.51 10.41 -40.81
N LEU A 8 -10.90 9.78 -41.79
CA LEU A 8 -11.44 9.02 -42.89
C LEU A 8 -12.35 7.90 -42.45
N TYR A 9 -13.53 7.80 -43.09
CA TYR A 9 -14.28 6.56 -43.23
C TYR A 9 -13.57 5.65 -44.26
N LEU A 10 -13.18 4.44 -43.82
CA LEU A 10 -12.86 3.35 -44.73
C LEU A 10 -14.03 2.37 -44.73
N GLN A 11 -14.75 2.34 -45.83
CA GLN A 11 -15.66 1.26 -46.22
C GLN A 11 -14.85 -0.03 -46.39
N ALA A 12 -15.33 -1.12 -45.81
CA ALA A 12 -14.85 -2.45 -46.09
C ALA A 12 -16.00 -3.30 -46.63
N ASP A 13 -16.07 -3.36 -47.95
CA ASP A 13 -16.73 -4.47 -48.64
C ASP A 13 -15.83 -5.70 -48.55
N LYS A 14 -16.27 -6.78 -47.94
CA LYS A 14 -15.73 -8.14 -48.12
C LYS A 14 -16.86 -9.18 -48.12
N PRO A 15 -16.73 -10.25 -48.93
CA PRO A 15 -17.82 -11.09 -49.36
C PRO A 15 -18.22 -12.17 -48.33
N VAL A 16 -19.44 -12.65 -48.45
CA VAL A 16 -20.25 -13.55 -47.62
C VAL A 16 -19.66 -14.98 -47.43
N ALA A 17 -18.49 -15.25 -47.91
CA ALA A 17 -17.92 -16.67 -47.88
C ALA A 17 -17.33 -17.09 -46.50
N ASP A 18 -17.02 -16.14 -45.60
CA ASP A 18 -16.31 -16.45 -44.36
C ASP A 18 -17.24 -16.82 -43.16
N THR A 19 -18.52 -16.61 -43.27
CA THR A 19 -19.49 -16.82 -42.18
C THR A 19 -19.72 -18.31 -41.87
N ILE A 20 -19.61 -19.19 -42.91
CA ILE A 20 -19.84 -20.63 -42.75
C ILE A 20 -18.64 -21.32 -42.10
N THR A 21 -17.44 -20.83 -42.35
CA THR A 21 -16.20 -21.38 -41.76
C THR A 21 -16.10 -21.02 -40.26
N LEU A 22 -16.48 -19.83 -39.88
CA LEU A 22 -16.51 -19.39 -38.47
C LEU A 22 -17.59 -20.14 -37.66
N GLN A 23 -18.75 -20.45 -38.25
CA GLN A 23 -19.77 -21.22 -37.54
C GLN A 23 -19.36 -22.70 -37.34
N ARG A 24 -18.56 -23.27 -38.19
CA ARG A 24 -18.02 -24.63 -37.98
C ARG A 24 -16.95 -24.65 -36.88
N GLN A 25 -16.05 -23.69 -36.85
CA GLN A 25 -15.04 -23.61 -35.80
C GLN A 25 -15.68 -23.32 -34.40
N PHE A 26 -16.79 -22.58 -34.34
CA PHE A 26 -17.51 -22.35 -33.09
C PHE A 26 -18.25 -23.62 -32.60
N LYS A 27 -18.79 -24.44 -33.48
CA LYS A 27 -19.46 -25.70 -33.13
C LYS A 27 -18.46 -26.78 -32.62
N ASP A 28 -17.25 -26.84 -33.16
CA ASP A 28 -16.23 -27.79 -32.71
C ASP A 28 -15.60 -27.37 -31.37
N SER A 29 -15.46 -26.05 -31.11
CA SER A 29 -15.03 -25.52 -29.83
C SER A 29 -16.03 -25.78 -28.68
N THR A 30 -17.32 -25.73 -28.94
CA THR A 30 -18.35 -26.01 -27.94
C THR A 30 -18.49 -27.49 -27.60
N LYS A 31 -18.27 -28.41 -28.58
CA LYS A 31 -18.23 -29.85 -28.32
C LYS A 31 -17.04 -30.25 -27.46
N SER A 32 -15.86 -29.66 -27.66
CA SER A 32 -14.66 -29.87 -26.83
C SER A 32 -14.89 -29.44 -25.38
N LYS A 33 -15.47 -28.28 -25.17
CA LYS A 33 -15.80 -27.76 -23.80
C LYS A 33 -16.80 -28.64 -23.07
N THR A 34 -17.83 -29.12 -23.75
CA THR A 34 -18.87 -30.00 -23.17
C THR A 34 -18.27 -31.35 -22.76
N GLN A 35 -17.30 -31.88 -23.51
CA GLN A 35 -16.62 -33.13 -23.21
C GLN A 35 -15.67 -32.96 -22.01
N GLN A 36 -14.95 -31.83 -21.90
CA GLN A 36 -14.13 -31.48 -20.70
C GLN A 36 -14.98 -31.35 -19.45
N TYR A 37 -16.15 -30.72 -19.53
CA TYR A 37 -17.07 -30.60 -18.39
C TYR A 37 -17.63 -31.94 -17.93
N LYS A 38 -17.92 -32.87 -18.84
CA LYS A 38 -18.34 -34.23 -18.49
C LYS A 38 -17.25 -35.01 -17.76
N VAL A 39 -16.01 -34.93 -18.22
CA VAL A 39 -14.86 -35.61 -17.58
C VAL A 39 -14.60 -35.04 -16.19
N TYR A 40 -14.65 -33.72 -16.06
CA TYR A 40 -14.48 -33.03 -14.76
C TYR A 40 -15.54 -33.41 -13.73
N ASN A 41 -16.81 -33.46 -14.13
CA ASN A 41 -17.92 -33.86 -13.25
C ASN A 41 -17.88 -35.35 -12.88
N THR A 42 -17.45 -36.24 -13.81
CA THR A 42 -17.30 -37.66 -13.50
C THR A 42 -16.15 -37.91 -12.51
N MET A 43 -15.04 -37.21 -12.66
CA MET A 43 -13.90 -37.26 -11.72
C MET A 43 -14.24 -36.75 -10.32
N ASN A 44 -15.03 -35.66 -10.22
CA ASN A 44 -15.48 -35.13 -8.93
C ASN A 44 -16.49 -36.05 -8.24
N THR A 45 -17.35 -36.74 -8.99
CA THR A 45 -18.29 -37.73 -8.45
C THR A 45 -17.55 -38.97 -7.93
N PHE A 46 -16.51 -39.43 -8.64
CA PHE A 46 -15.66 -40.52 -8.19
C PHE A 46 -14.88 -40.21 -6.92
N LEU A 47 -14.29 -39.00 -6.83
CA LEU A 47 -13.55 -38.52 -5.63
C LEU A 47 -14.47 -38.30 -4.43
N ARG A 48 -15.74 -37.96 -4.66
CA ARG A 48 -16.74 -37.79 -3.61
C ARG A 48 -17.20 -39.12 -3.03
N ASN A 49 -17.37 -40.18 -3.86
CA ASN A 49 -17.78 -41.51 -3.43
C ASN A 49 -16.65 -42.28 -2.73
N THR A 50 -15.37 -42.06 -3.09
CA THR A 50 -14.24 -42.68 -2.39
C THR A 50 -14.00 -42.07 -1.00
N ARG A 51 -14.37 -40.81 -0.75
CA ARG A 51 -14.31 -40.21 0.59
C ARG A 51 -15.41 -40.70 1.53
N ILE A 52 -16.56 -41.12 1.04
CA ILE A 52 -17.67 -41.64 1.85
C ILE A 52 -17.39 -43.06 2.35
N LEU A 53 -16.62 -43.89 1.61
CA LEU A 53 -16.25 -45.24 2.03
C LEU A 53 -15.11 -45.31 3.07
N ALA A 54 -14.29 -44.26 3.18
CA ALA A 54 -13.20 -44.19 4.17
C ALA A 54 -13.66 -43.74 5.57
N VAL A 55 -14.85 -43.18 5.72
CA VAL A 55 -15.37 -42.66 7.00
C VAL A 55 -16.21 -43.73 7.76
N ALA A 56 -16.63 -44.81 7.09
CA ALA A 56 -17.51 -45.82 7.67
C ALA A 56 -16.77 -46.98 8.43
N LEU A 57 -15.44 -46.98 8.47
CA LEU A 57 -14.65 -48.07 9.04
C LEU A 57 -13.85 -47.75 10.33
N LEU A 58 -14.10 -46.59 10.96
CA LEU A 58 -13.37 -46.15 12.17
C LEU A 58 -14.28 -45.78 13.35
N SER A 59 -15.42 -46.39 13.49
CA SER A 59 -16.32 -46.15 14.64
C SER A 59 -16.60 -47.43 15.43
N ILE A 60 -15.58 -48.09 15.92
CA ILE A 60 -15.64 -48.96 17.12
C ILE A 60 -14.21 -49.01 17.67
N VAL A 61 -13.93 -48.29 18.75
CA VAL A 61 -13.14 -48.60 19.94
C VAL A 61 -12.91 -47.32 20.75
N GLY A 62 -13.37 -47.29 21.99
CA GLY A 62 -12.81 -46.45 23.04
C GLY A 62 -13.59 -45.16 23.38
N ALA A 63 -14.62 -45.30 24.21
CA ALA A 63 -15.05 -44.22 25.08
C ALA A 63 -13.93 -43.91 26.08
N ILE A 64 -13.05 -42.96 25.73
CA ILE A 64 -12.20 -42.26 26.67
C ILE A 64 -12.82 -40.88 26.84
N SER A 65 -13.24 -40.55 28.06
CA SER A 65 -13.69 -39.22 28.47
C SER A 65 -12.57 -38.20 28.17
N ALA A 66 -12.58 -37.63 26.98
CA ALA A 66 -11.85 -36.43 26.70
C ALA A 66 -12.69 -35.27 27.25
N THR A 67 -12.33 -34.79 28.44
CA THR A 67 -12.65 -33.41 28.80
C THR A 67 -12.21 -32.54 27.63
N ALA A 68 -13.18 -32.04 26.88
CA ALA A 68 -12.95 -31.00 25.90
C ALA A 68 -12.46 -29.77 26.69
N GLN A 69 -11.15 -29.66 26.87
CA GLN A 69 -10.55 -28.36 27.03
C GLN A 69 -10.90 -27.62 25.74
N THR A 70 -11.88 -26.72 25.81
CA THR A 70 -12.00 -25.61 24.86
C THR A 70 -10.67 -24.87 24.94
N GLN A 71 -9.71 -25.23 24.06
CA GLN A 71 -8.69 -24.29 23.69
C GLN A 71 -9.49 -23.06 23.21
N GLU A 72 -9.46 -21.99 23.99
CA GLU A 72 -9.73 -20.65 23.43
C GLU A 72 -8.81 -20.56 22.24
N GLY A 73 -9.37 -20.78 21.06
CA GLY A 73 -8.63 -20.68 19.82
C GLY A 73 -8.08 -19.27 19.75
N ASP A 74 -6.75 -19.17 19.68
CA ASP A 74 -6.02 -17.91 19.63
C ASP A 74 -6.66 -17.04 18.54
N THR A 75 -7.44 -16.06 18.97
CA THR A 75 -8.27 -15.26 18.07
C THR A 75 -7.35 -14.34 17.29
N ALA A 76 -7.42 -14.34 15.98
CA ALA A 76 -6.60 -13.45 15.15
C ALA A 76 -6.85 -11.99 15.53
N THR A 77 -5.80 -11.32 15.99
CA THR A 77 -5.78 -9.91 16.44
C THR A 77 -5.09 -9.00 15.44
N TRP A 78 -4.45 -9.58 14.41
CA TRP A 78 -3.72 -8.87 13.38
C TRP A 78 -4.24 -9.20 11.97
N ALA A 79 -4.08 -8.23 11.07
CA ALA A 79 -4.34 -8.36 9.63
C ALA A 79 -3.13 -7.81 8.86
N VAL A 80 -2.66 -8.57 7.87
CA VAL A 80 -1.50 -8.20 7.04
C VAL A 80 -1.91 -8.22 5.56
N PRO A 81 -1.77 -7.14 4.80
CA PRO A 81 -2.10 -7.08 3.39
C PRO A 81 -1.37 -8.13 2.55
N VAL A 82 -2.11 -8.78 1.63
CA VAL A 82 -1.59 -9.81 0.73
C VAL A 82 -1.47 -9.35 -0.73
N ALA A 83 -1.92 -8.13 -1.01
CA ALA A 83 -1.73 -7.42 -2.28
C ALA A 83 -0.76 -6.25 -2.09
N SER A 84 -0.14 -5.77 -3.17
CA SER A 84 0.85 -4.68 -3.12
C SER A 84 0.35 -3.45 -2.37
N VAL A 85 -0.92 -3.09 -2.60
CA VAL A 85 -1.62 -1.98 -1.95
C VAL A 85 -3.06 -2.41 -1.69
N VAL A 86 -3.53 -2.24 -0.47
CA VAL A 86 -4.91 -2.53 -0.04
C VAL A 86 -5.57 -1.23 0.42
N ASN A 87 -6.74 -0.93 -0.14
CA ASN A 87 -7.51 0.25 0.25
C ASN A 87 -8.22 0.01 1.58
N ILE A 88 -8.09 0.96 2.48
CA ILE A 88 -8.80 1.04 3.76
C ILE A 88 -9.88 2.10 3.62
N ARG A 89 -11.13 1.75 3.92
CA ARG A 89 -12.31 2.57 3.68
C ARG A 89 -12.94 3.05 4.97
N GLY A 90 -13.63 4.18 4.94
CA GLY A 90 -14.37 4.74 6.07
C GLY A 90 -15.61 3.94 6.49
N GLY A 91 -16.08 3.03 5.63
CA GLY A 91 -17.22 2.15 5.88
C GLY A 91 -17.02 0.75 5.31
N ALA A 92 -17.80 -0.20 5.81
CA ALA A 92 -17.81 -1.61 5.40
C ALA A 92 -18.51 -1.82 4.05
N ASP A 93 -18.15 -1.05 3.03
CA ASP A 93 -18.75 -1.05 1.71
C ASP A 93 -17.74 -0.65 0.62
N TYR A 94 -17.92 -1.17 -0.61
CA TYR A 94 -17.08 -0.83 -1.76
C TYR A 94 -17.23 0.63 -2.22
N SER A 95 -18.38 1.25 -1.98
CA SER A 95 -18.65 2.65 -2.33
C SER A 95 -18.20 3.64 -1.25
N ALA A 96 -17.85 3.16 -0.06
CA ALA A 96 -17.34 4.00 1.02
C ALA A 96 -16.02 4.68 0.60
N GLU A 97 -15.84 5.90 1.09
CA GLU A 97 -14.66 6.72 0.83
C GLU A 97 -13.37 6.00 1.25
N MET A 98 -12.31 6.17 0.48
CA MET A 98 -10.99 5.66 0.84
C MET A 98 -10.33 6.61 1.83
N GLU A 99 -10.03 6.13 3.03
CA GLU A 99 -9.36 6.89 4.09
C GLU A 99 -7.83 6.82 3.93
N THR A 100 -7.33 5.60 3.71
CA THR A 100 -5.89 5.35 3.60
C THR A 100 -5.62 4.05 2.86
N GLN A 101 -4.35 3.69 2.71
CA GLN A 101 -3.90 2.43 2.11
C GLN A 101 -2.90 1.73 3.04
N ALA A 102 -2.88 0.40 2.98
CA ALA A 102 -1.85 -0.43 3.60
C ALA A 102 -1.06 -1.18 2.53
N LEU A 103 0.24 -1.30 2.74
CA LEU A 103 1.17 -1.96 1.83
C LEU A 103 1.33 -3.44 2.20
N LEU A 104 1.61 -4.29 1.22
CA LEU A 104 1.88 -5.71 1.41
C LEU A 104 2.92 -5.91 2.52
N GLY A 105 2.56 -6.74 3.50
CA GLY A 105 3.42 -7.04 4.64
C GLY A 105 3.38 -6.05 5.80
N MET A 106 2.57 -4.96 5.70
CA MET A 106 2.37 -4.00 6.79
C MET A 106 1.47 -4.60 7.88
N PRO A 107 1.88 -4.64 9.15
CA PRO A 107 1.02 -5.08 10.24
C PRO A 107 -0.10 -4.08 10.52
N MET A 108 -1.31 -4.58 10.74
CA MET A 108 -2.47 -3.80 11.19
C MET A 108 -3.16 -4.53 12.33
N LYS A 109 -3.65 -3.81 13.35
CA LYS A 109 -4.44 -4.41 14.41
C LYS A 109 -5.90 -4.54 13.99
N ILE A 110 -6.52 -5.69 14.29
CA ILE A 110 -7.95 -5.90 14.09
C ILE A 110 -8.69 -5.27 15.27
N ILE A 111 -9.66 -4.39 14.96
CA ILE A 111 -10.56 -3.75 15.93
C ILE A 111 -11.91 -4.46 15.93
N GLU A 112 -12.46 -4.77 14.75
CA GLU A 112 -13.72 -5.48 14.60
C GLU A 112 -13.58 -6.57 13.52
N ASN A 113 -14.13 -7.75 13.81
CA ASN A 113 -14.15 -8.88 12.90
C ASN A 113 -15.40 -8.85 12.00
N GLY A 114 -15.27 -9.35 10.76
CA GLY A 114 -16.37 -9.46 9.80
C GLY A 114 -15.86 -9.74 8.40
N ARG A 115 -16.75 -9.77 7.43
CA ARG A 115 -16.39 -9.78 6.00
C ARG A 115 -15.59 -8.53 5.62
N TRP A 116 -15.93 -7.40 6.20
CA TRP A 116 -15.13 -6.19 6.25
C TRP A 116 -14.54 -6.13 7.66
N ILE A 117 -13.24 -6.18 7.75
CA ILE A 117 -12.49 -6.15 9.00
C ILE A 117 -12.15 -4.69 9.27
N LYS A 118 -12.52 -4.17 10.45
CA LYS A 118 -12.04 -2.86 10.87
C LYS A 118 -10.64 -3.02 11.46
N VAL A 119 -9.72 -2.26 10.92
CA VAL A 119 -8.31 -2.30 11.29
C VAL A 119 -7.80 -0.95 11.75
N MET A 120 -6.69 -0.96 12.48
CA MET A 120 -5.87 0.21 12.79
C MET A 120 -4.49 0.02 12.17
N THR A 121 -4.03 1.01 11.43
CA THR A 121 -2.70 1.06 10.81
C THR A 121 -1.64 1.57 11.79
N PRO A 122 -0.32 1.38 11.52
CA PRO A 122 0.74 1.88 12.39
C PRO A 122 0.70 3.38 12.65
N ASP A 123 0.21 4.18 11.72
CA ASP A 123 0.04 5.63 11.86
C ASP A 123 -1.21 6.05 12.65
N GLY A 124 -1.91 5.07 13.26
CA GLY A 124 -3.05 5.27 14.14
C GLY A 124 -4.38 5.52 13.42
N ASP A 125 -4.39 5.47 12.07
CA ASP A 125 -5.63 5.62 11.31
C ASP A 125 -6.45 4.33 11.32
N THR A 126 -7.77 4.44 11.18
CA THR A 126 -8.68 3.29 11.25
C THR A 126 -9.62 3.25 10.07
N GLY A 127 -10.04 2.05 9.69
CA GLY A 127 -11.04 1.85 8.65
C GLY A 127 -11.24 0.38 8.31
N TYR A 128 -11.96 0.13 7.24
CA TYR A 128 -12.42 -1.20 6.87
C TYR A 128 -11.65 -1.74 5.68
N VAL A 129 -11.15 -2.98 5.79
CA VAL A 129 -10.57 -3.75 4.68
C VAL A 129 -11.40 -4.98 4.40
N LEU A 130 -11.43 -5.42 3.15
CA LEU A 130 -12.08 -6.68 2.80
C LEU A 130 -11.22 -7.85 3.30
N GLU A 131 -11.83 -8.82 3.97
CA GLU A 131 -11.15 -10.00 4.54
C GLU A 131 -10.26 -10.72 3.51
N SER A 132 -10.71 -10.86 2.27
CA SER A 132 -9.94 -11.53 1.20
C SER A 132 -8.68 -10.77 0.76
N SER A 133 -8.48 -9.53 1.19
CA SER A 133 -7.31 -8.71 0.85
C SER A 133 -6.19 -8.77 1.90
N VAL A 134 -6.42 -9.48 3.01
CA VAL A 134 -5.49 -9.60 4.12
C VAL A 134 -5.34 -11.05 4.59
N LYS A 135 -4.19 -11.38 5.16
CA LYS A 135 -4.00 -12.56 6.00
C LYS A 135 -4.27 -12.15 7.44
N ARG A 136 -5.22 -12.83 8.09
CA ARG A 136 -5.43 -12.71 9.54
C ARG A 136 -4.35 -13.51 10.25
N MET A 137 -3.81 -12.96 11.32
CA MET A 137 -2.76 -13.58 12.14
C MET A 137 -3.10 -13.45 13.61
N THR A 138 -2.75 -14.47 14.37
CA THR A 138 -2.70 -14.44 15.84
C THR A 138 -1.51 -13.60 16.31
N ASP A 139 -1.43 -13.30 17.60
CA ASP A 139 -0.26 -12.62 18.18
C ASP A 139 1.02 -13.44 17.96
N ALA A 140 0.96 -14.77 18.09
CA ALA A 140 2.10 -15.65 17.86
C ALA A 140 2.57 -15.63 16.39
N GLU A 141 1.64 -15.72 15.42
CA GLU A 141 1.96 -15.63 13.99
C GLU A 141 2.53 -14.24 13.62
N MET A 142 2.01 -13.17 14.23
CA MET A 142 2.52 -11.80 13.99
C MET A 142 3.92 -11.61 14.56
N HIS A 143 4.16 -12.15 15.76
CA HIS A 143 5.50 -12.18 16.34
C HIS A 143 6.49 -12.93 15.43
N GLU A 144 6.11 -14.14 14.94
CA GLU A 144 6.92 -14.89 13.98
C GLU A 144 7.17 -14.11 12.68
N TRP A 145 6.14 -13.41 12.14
CA TRP A 145 6.26 -12.58 10.96
C TRP A 145 7.27 -11.45 11.16
N ASN A 146 7.17 -10.72 12.28
CA ASN A 146 8.06 -9.59 12.59
C ASN A 146 9.49 -10.04 12.92
N ALA A 147 9.67 -11.18 13.58
CA ALA A 147 10.98 -11.76 13.91
C ALA A 147 11.69 -12.38 12.70
N ALA A 148 10.95 -12.73 11.65
CA ALA A 148 11.54 -13.32 10.45
C ALA A 148 12.47 -12.35 9.73
N LYS A 149 13.52 -12.89 9.08
CA LYS A 149 14.30 -12.10 8.14
C LYS A 149 13.39 -11.63 6.99
N GLN A 150 13.39 -10.35 6.73
CA GLN A 150 12.55 -9.75 5.70
C GLN A 150 13.38 -8.99 4.66
N ILE A 151 12.83 -8.88 3.46
CA ILE A 151 13.24 -7.88 2.49
C ILE A 151 12.22 -6.75 2.45
N ILE A 152 12.69 -5.57 2.03
CA ILE A 152 11.86 -4.41 1.70
C ILE A 152 12.08 -4.02 0.24
N VAL A 153 11.00 -3.73 -0.46
CA VAL A 153 11.08 -3.24 -1.85
C VAL A 153 11.61 -1.81 -1.84
N SER A 154 12.67 -1.55 -2.58
CA SER A 154 13.40 -0.27 -2.62
C SER A 154 13.29 0.48 -3.94
N THR A 155 12.47 0.00 -4.87
CA THR A 155 12.16 0.67 -6.14
C THR A 155 10.65 0.95 -6.21
N HIS A 156 10.21 1.94 -7.00
CA HIS A 156 8.81 2.33 -7.08
C HIS A 156 7.91 1.12 -7.33
N THR A 157 8.29 0.26 -8.27
CA THR A 157 7.54 -0.98 -8.56
C THR A 157 8.50 -2.14 -8.80
N ALA A 158 8.05 -3.34 -8.44
CA ALA A 158 8.73 -4.59 -8.79
C ALA A 158 7.70 -5.71 -8.97
N THR A 159 8.20 -6.86 -9.44
CA THR A 159 7.40 -8.08 -9.63
C THR A 159 8.01 -9.21 -8.82
N VAL A 160 7.16 -9.96 -8.12
CA VAL A 160 7.49 -11.28 -7.59
C VAL A 160 7.12 -12.31 -8.63
N TYR A 161 8.08 -13.10 -9.08
CA TYR A 161 7.96 -14.11 -10.13
C TYR A 161 7.83 -15.52 -9.56
N ALA A 162 7.21 -16.45 -10.30
CA ALA A 162 7.05 -17.84 -9.88
C ALA A 162 8.37 -18.63 -9.88
N GLN A 163 9.36 -18.21 -10.68
CA GLN A 163 10.70 -18.80 -10.77
C GLN A 163 11.75 -17.68 -10.71
N PRO A 164 13.03 -17.98 -10.43
CA PRO A 164 14.12 -16.99 -10.46
C PRO A 164 14.49 -16.57 -11.89
N ASP A 165 13.48 -16.19 -12.66
CA ASP A 165 13.54 -15.73 -14.05
C ASP A 165 12.46 -14.66 -14.28
N ALA A 166 12.85 -13.49 -14.77
CA ALA A 166 11.95 -12.38 -15.08
C ALA A 166 10.95 -12.68 -16.24
N LYS A 167 11.13 -13.78 -16.95
CA LYS A 167 10.20 -14.26 -17.98
C LYS A 167 9.14 -15.21 -17.42
N SER A 168 9.29 -15.68 -16.18
CA SER A 168 8.33 -16.59 -15.56
C SER A 168 7.03 -15.85 -15.17
N PRO A 169 5.92 -16.58 -14.92
CA PRO A 169 4.66 -15.98 -14.52
C PRO A 169 4.81 -15.11 -13.27
N ARG A 170 4.00 -14.04 -13.21
CA ARG A 170 3.91 -13.17 -12.06
C ARG A 170 3.10 -13.84 -10.93
N VAL A 171 3.64 -13.81 -9.71
CA VAL A 171 2.93 -14.17 -8.47
C VAL A 171 2.25 -12.93 -7.87
N SER A 172 2.96 -11.80 -7.81
CA SER A 172 2.44 -10.53 -7.31
C SER A 172 3.20 -9.36 -7.91
N ASP A 173 2.56 -8.20 -8.03
CA ASP A 173 3.25 -6.93 -8.07
C ASP A 173 3.57 -6.48 -6.63
N VAL A 174 4.57 -5.64 -6.47
CA VAL A 174 4.93 -5.00 -5.21
C VAL A 174 5.43 -3.58 -5.47
N VAL A 175 5.28 -2.72 -4.46
CA VAL A 175 5.71 -1.31 -4.53
C VAL A 175 6.72 -1.00 -3.42
N THR A 176 7.34 0.16 -3.48
CA THR A 176 8.27 0.65 -2.44
C THR A 176 7.66 0.44 -1.04
N ALA A 177 8.49 0.06 -0.08
CA ALA A 177 8.15 -0.24 1.31
C ALA A 177 7.30 -1.50 1.55
N CYS A 178 6.86 -2.25 0.51
CA CYS A 178 6.32 -3.59 0.71
C CYS A 178 7.38 -4.49 1.39
N ARG A 179 6.93 -5.31 2.35
CA ARG A 179 7.78 -6.26 3.10
C ARG A 179 7.40 -7.69 2.79
N LEU A 180 8.40 -8.55 2.62
CA LEU A 180 8.21 -9.98 2.37
C LEU A 180 9.21 -10.79 3.23
N LYS A 181 8.79 -11.97 3.70
CA LYS A 181 9.67 -12.90 4.42
C LYS A 181 10.75 -13.40 3.48
N LEU A 182 12.02 -13.31 3.88
CA LEU A 182 13.15 -13.82 3.13
C LEU A 182 13.34 -15.31 3.43
N LEU A 183 13.19 -16.15 2.41
CA LEU A 183 13.45 -17.59 2.50
C LEU A 183 14.86 -17.97 2.09
N GLY A 184 15.44 -17.20 1.16
CA GLY A 184 16.78 -17.47 0.64
C GLY A 184 17.17 -16.56 -0.53
N ARG A 185 18.23 -16.96 -1.24
CA ARG A 185 18.69 -16.27 -2.46
C ARG A 185 19.16 -17.29 -3.49
N ILE A 186 18.73 -17.10 -4.72
CA ILE A 186 19.18 -17.87 -5.87
C ILE A 186 19.68 -16.90 -6.93
N ASN A 187 20.99 -16.91 -7.21
CA ASN A 187 21.65 -16.00 -8.14
C ASN A 187 21.33 -14.51 -7.81
N SER A 188 20.69 -13.80 -8.74
CA SER A 188 20.29 -12.41 -8.65
C SER A 188 18.84 -12.22 -8.13
N PHE A 189 18.24 -13.25 -7.50
CA PHE A 189 16.88 -13.19 -6.96
C PHE A 189 16.87 -13.53 -5.46
N PHE A 190 16.08 -12.80 -4.68
CA PHE A 190 15.63 -13.25 -3.37
C PHE A 190 14.47 -14.23 -3.55
N HIS A 191 14.50 -15.37 -2.85
CA HIS A 191 13.36 -16.27 -2.66
C HIS A 191 12.57 -15.74 -1.45
N VAL A 192 11.30 -15.48 -1.62
CA VAL A 192 10.46 -14.78 -0.64
C VAL A 192 9.11 -15.46 -0.46
N ALA A 193 8.51 -15.27 0.73
CA ALA A 193 7.12 -15.61 0.98
C ALA A 193 6.30 -14.35 1.28
N LEU A 194 5.07 -14.34 0.75
CA LEU A 194 4.03 -13.36 1.05
C LEU A 194 3.32 -13.74 2.35
N PRO A 195 2.58 -12.82 3.00
CA PRO A 195 1.86 -13.11 4.26
C PRO A 195 0.87 -14.29 4.18
N ASP A 196 0.30 -14.54 3.00
CA ASP A 196 -0.66 -15.62 2.75
C ASP A 196 -0.02 -16.98 2.40
N GLY A 197 1.32 -17.07 2.45
CA GLY A 197 2.07 -18.29 2.17
C GLY A 197 2.41 -18.50 0.69
N ARG A 198 1.97 -17.65 -0.24
CA ARG A 198 2.49 -17.69 -1.62
C ARG A 198 3.98 -17.39 -1.61
N GLU A 199 4.73 -18.13 -2.39
CA GLU A 199 6.17 -17.93 -2.54
C GLU A 199 6.53 -17.44 -3.96
N GLY A 200 7.70 -16.85 -4.08
CA GLY A 200 8.21 -16.40 -5.36
C GLY A 200 9.59 -15.76 -5.29
N TYR A 201 9.97 -15.12 -6.37
CA TYR A 201 11.33 -14.60 -6.58
C TYR A 201 11.27 -13.15 -7.02
N ILE A 202 12.03 -12.28 -6.32
CA ILE A 202 12.17 -10.87 -6.67
C ILE A 202 13.64 -10.55 -7.00
N PRO A 203 13.94 -9.81 -8.09
CA PRO A 203 15.31 -9.43 -8.40
C PRO A 203 15.96 -8.64 -7.26
N THR A 204 17.19 -8.98 -6.88
CA THR A 204 17.90 -8.33 -5.77
C THR A 204 18.19 -6.84 -6.01
N VAL A 205 18.14 -6.38 -7.27
CA VAL A 205 18.25 -4.95 -7.62
C VAL A 205 16.98 -4.15 -7.30
N ARG A 206 15.86 -4.83 -6.98
CA ARG A 206 14.56 -4.22 -6.67
C ARG A 206 14.24 -4.16 -5.19
N ALA A 207 15.00 -4.89 -4.37
CA ALA A 207 14.75 -5.00 -2.94
C ALA A 207 16.06 -5.14 -2.17
N ARG A 208 16.01 -4.89 -0.87
CA ARG A 208 17.11 -5.06 0.07
C ARG A 208 16.63 -5.86 1.28
N THR A 209 17.50 -6.53 2.01
CA THR A 209 17.14 -6.99 3.35
C THR A 209 16.83 -5.77 4.22
N VAL A 210 15.82 -5.87 5.08
CA VAL A 210 15.42 -4.77 5.98
C VAL A 210 16.60 -4.28 6.80
N GLU A 211 17.45 -5.21 7.29
CA GLU A 211 18.67 -4.88 8.01
C GLU A 211 19.65 -4.00 7.19
N ASN A 212 19.92 -4.38 5.94
CA ASN A 212 20.85 -3.63 5.10
C ASN A 212 20.24 -2.30 4.62
N TRP A 213 18.91 -2.26 4.41
CA TRP A 213 18.21 -1.03 4.06
C TRP A 213 18.31 -0.02 5.22
N ARG A 214 18.03 -0.41 6.46
CA ARG A 214 18.14 0.45 7.64
C ARG A 214 19.53 1.04 7.86
N LYS A 215 20.60 0.30 7.51
CA LYS A 215 21.98 0.82 7.58
C LYS A 215 22.25 1.96 6.58
N THR A 216 21.43 2.12 5.56
CA THR A 216 21.61 3.12 4.49
C THR A 216 20.56 4.22 4.50
N VAL A 217 19.48 4.03 5.25
CA VAL A 217 18.43 5.04 5.41
C VAL A 217 18.94 6.20 6.24
N LYS A 218 18.62 7.42 5.80
CA LYS A 218 18.97 8.65 6.49
C LYS A 218 17.71 9.42 6.86
N HIS A 219 17.74 10.10 7.97
CA HIS A 219 16.65 10.95 8.45
C HIS A 219 17.01 12.44 8.37
N ASP A 220 17.81 12.82 7.37
CA ASP A 220 18.17 14.20 7.10
C ASP A 220 17.26 14.83 6.02
N ALA A 221 17.23 16.16 6.02
CA ALA A 221 16.38 16.94 5.11
C ALA A 221 16.74 16.69 3.63
N GLU A 222 18.02 16.57 3.29
CA GLU A 222 18.48 16.33 1.93
C GLU A 222 17.88 15.03 1.37
N SER A 223 17.97 13.94 2.15
CA SER A 223 17.46 12.63 1.74
C SER A 223 15.93 12.59 1.63
N ILE A 224 15.22 13.21 2.58
CA ILE A 224 13.75 13.33 2.56
C ILE A 224 13.29 14.12 1.33
N ILE A 225 13.92 15.26 1.07
CA ILE A 225 13.61 16.12 -0.09
C ILE A 225 13.90 15.37 -1.40
N ALA A 226 15.06 14.72 -1.51
CA ALA A 226 15.41 13.94 -2.69
C ALA A 226 14.35 12.84 -2.97
N THR A 227 13.86 12.18 -1.93
CA THR A 227 12.77 11.21 -2.06
C THR A 227 11.47 11.89 -2.49
N GLY A 228 11.05 12.99 -1.85
CA GLY A 228 9.86 13.74 -2.25
C GLY A 228 9.90 14.17 -3.72
N LEU A 229 11.03 14.72 -4.16
CA LEU A 229 11.24 15.12 -5.56
C LEU A 229 11.23 13.91 -6.53
N SER A 230 11.70 12.74 -6.11
CA SER A 230 11.64 11.52 -6.92
C SER A 230 10.21 11.01 -7.16
N LEU A 231 9.25 11.48 -6.38
CA LEU A 231 7.81 11.16 -6.51
C LEU A 231 7.06 12.18 -7.39
N CYS A 232 7.71 13.23 -7.90
CA CYS A 232 7.08 14.20 -8.81
C CYS A 232 6.46 13.49 -10.02
N GLY A 233 5.26 13.93 -10.40
CA GLY A 233 4.46 13.31 -11.46
C GLY A 233 3.52 12.20 -10.99
N LEU A 234 3.59 11.72 -9.74
CA LEU A 234 2.58 10.81 -9.22
C LEU A 234 1.21 11.49 -9.19
N PRO A 235 0.14 10.81 -9.63
CA PRO A 235 -1.20 11.37 -9.61
C PRO A 235 -1.71 11.54 -8.18
N TYR A 236 -2.55 12.56 -7.98
CA TYR A 236 -3.31 12.73 -6.75
C TYR A 236 -4.45 11.70 -6.69
N GLN A 237 -4.60 11.08 -5.53
CA GLN A 237 -5.76 10.27 -5.21
C GLN A 237 -6.09 10.46 -3.72
N TRP A 238 -7.32 10.88 -3.42
CA TRP A 238 -7.79 10.97 -2.05
C TRP A 238 -7.63 9.63 -1.32
N GLY A 239 -7.07 9.65 -0.11
CA GLY A 239 -6.76 8.44 0.65
C GLY A 239 -5.49 7.71 0.18
N GLY A 240 -4.83 8.15 -0.89
CA GLY A 240 -3.64 7.51 -1.45
C GLY A 240 -2.40 7.66 -0.56
N THR A 241 -1.72 6.55 -0.27
CA THR A 241 -0.48 6.50 0.54
C THR A 241 0.53 5.51 -0.02
N SER A 242 0.65 5.44 -1.34
CA SER A 242 1.59 4.55 -2.02
C SER A 242 2.17 5.22 -3.26
N VAL A 243 3.29 4.73 -3.77
CA VAL A 243 3.90 5.21 -5.03
C VAL A 243 3.04 4.93 -6.28
N LYS A 244 1.80 4.45 -6.14
CA LYS A 244 0.82 4.37 -7.23
C LYS A 244 0.03 5.67 -7.37
N ALA A 245 -0.33 6.28 -6.25
CA ALA A 245 -0.99 7.58 -6.14
C ALA A 245 -0.99 8.03 -4.69
N VAL A 246 -0.98 9.34 -4.45
CA VAL A 246 -0.94 9.92 -3.10
C VAL A 246 -1.88 11.11 -2.99
N ASP A 247 -2.47 11.35 -1.80
CA ASP A 247 -2.98 12.68 -1.46
C ASP A 247 -1.88 13.54 -0.82
N CYS A 248 -2.19 14.73 -0.33
CA CYS A 248 -1.20 15.66 0.20
C CYS A 248 -0.46 15.11 1.42
N SER A 249 -1.18 14.65 2.45
CA SER A 249 -0.58 14.06 3.66
C SER A 249 -0.05 12.65 3.41
N GLY A 250 -0.65 11.90 2.50
CA GLY A 250 -0.16 10.60 2.04
C GLY A 250 1.16 10.71 1.28
N PHE A 251 1.39 11.78 0.52
CA PHE A 251 2.68 12.10 -0.07
C PHE A 251 3.76 12.28 1.00
N VAL A 252 3.49 13.13 2.00
CA VAL A 252 4.42 13.35 3.14
C VAL A 252 4.67 12.03 3.86
N ARG A 253 3.61 11.32 4.25
CA ARG A 253 3.70 10.02 4.93
C ARG A 253 4.50 9.00 4.11
N THR A 254 4.25 8.87 2.82
CA THR A 254 4.96 7.93 1.94
C THR A 254 6.44 8.29 1.83
N THR A 255 6.78 9.58 1.71
CA THR A 255 8.16 10.06 1.70
C THR A 255 8.88 9.66 2.98
N PHE A 256 8.29 9.88 4.15
CA PHE A 256 8.89 9.50 5.44
C PHE A 256 8.93 7.99 5.66
N LEU A 257 7.93 7.23 5.21
CA LEU A 257 7.92 5.76 5.30
C LEU A 257 9.06 5.13 4.49
N ILE A 258 9.45 5.69 3.35
CA ILE A 258 10.62 5.28 2.56
C ILE A 258 11.92 5.47 3.37
N HIS A 259 11.89 6.31 4.39
CA HIS A 259 12.99 6.53 5.35
C HIS A 259 12.75 5.84 6.70
N ASP A 260 11.95 4.76 6.74
CA ASP A 260 11.61 3.97 7.96
C ASP A 260 10.87 4.76 9.04
N VAL A 261 10.33 5.94 8.75
CA VAL A 261 9.64 6.80 9.71
C VAL A 261 8.14 6.74 9.52
N THR A 262 7.40 6.43 10.59
CA THR A 262 5.94 6.54 10.65
C THR A 262 5.56 7.96 11.10
N LEU A 263 4.63 8.59 10.36
CA LEU A 263 3.98 9.85 10.67
C LEU A 263 2.46 9.66 10.72
N PRO A 264 1.72 10.52 11.43
CA PRO A 264 0.25 10.51 11.40
C PRO A 264 -0.30 10.62 9.97
N ARG A 265 -1.48 10.01 9.75
CA ARG A 265 -2.07 9.90 8.41
C ARG A 265 -2.51 11.24 7.84
N ASN A 266 -3.24 12.04 8.60
CA ASN A 266 -3.94 13.21 8.08
C ASN A 266 -3.14 14.50 8.25
N ALA A 267 -3.26 15.46 7.32
CA ALA A 267 -2.58 16.76 7.40
C ALA A 267 -2.90 17.50 8.71
N SER A 268 -4.15 17.43 9.18
CA SER A 268 -4.56 18.04 10.46
C SER A 268 -3.94 17.38 11.70
N GLN A 269 -3.54 16.12 11.62
CA GLN A 269 -2.79 15.39 12.64
C GLN A 269 -1.30 15.73 12.55
N GLN A 270 -0.72 15.69 11.33
CA GLN A 270 0.67 16.07 11.09
C GLN A 270 0.95 17.51 11.54
N ALA A 271 -0.01 18.43 11.40
CA ALA A 271 0.09 19.82 11.85
C ALA A 271 0.16 20.01 13.37
N LYS A 272 -0.04 18.96 14.16
CA LYS A 272 0.05 18.96 15.62
C LYS A 272 1.33 18.29 16.15
N VAL A 273 2.17 17.79 15.25
CA VAL A 273 3.33 16.97 15.57
C VAL A 273 4.60 17.69 15.15
N GLY A 274 5.57 17.77 16.05
CA GLY A 274 6.82 18.46 15.77
C GLY A 274 6.99 19.79 16.52
N GLN A 275 8.03 20.52 16.18
CA GLN A 275 8.26 21.88 16.65
C GLN A 275 7.44 22.85 15.78
N HIS A 276 6.53 23.56 16.40
CA HIS A 276 5.73 24.59 15.72
C HIS A 276 6.59 25.79 15.30
N ILE A 277 6.35 26.29 14.08
CA ILE A 277 7.05 27.42 13.49
C ILE A 277 6.02 28.40 12.92
N ASP A 278 5.91 29.57 13.57
CA ASP A 278 5.23 30.72 12.97
C ASP A 278 6.11 31.25 11.84
N ILE A 279 5.64 31.18 10.62
CA ILE A 279 6.45 31.49 9.42
C ILE A 279 6.71 32.99 9.35
N ALA A 280 7.98 33.39 9.33
CA ALA A 280 8.38 34.77 9.10
C ALA A 280 7.95 35.26 7.71
N PRO A 281 7.60 36.57 7.54
CA PRO A 281 7.14 37.11 6.26
C PRO A 281 8.12 36.93 5.10
N ASP A 282 9.41 36.81 5.38
CA ASP A 282 10.48 36.57 4.42
C ASP A 282 10.86 35.10 4.29
N PHE A 283 10.20 34.20 5.04
CA PHE A 283 10.46 32.76 5.11
C PHE A 283 11.84 32.37 5.67
N SER A 284 12.56 33.30 6.31
CA SER A 284 13.94 33.13 6.77
C SER A 284 14.11 32.10 7.88
N ASN A 285 13.04 31.77 8.62
CA ASN A 285 13.03 30.81 9.73
C ASN A 285 12.61 29.39 9.33
N LEU A 286 12.26 29.18 8.07
CA LEU A 286 12.01 27.83 7.53
C LEU A 286 13.32 27.15 7.17
N GLU A 287 13.40 25.87 7.52
CA GLU A 287 14.50 24.99 7.12
C GLU A 287 14.02 23.92 6.12
N PRO A 288 14.87 23.52 5.14
CA PRO A 288 14.55 22.40 4.26
C PRO A 288 14.14 21.16 5.08
N GLY A 289 13.04 20.51 4.68
CA GLY A 289 12.44 19.39 5.40
C GLY A 289 11.31 19.78 6.38
N ASP A 290 11.07 21.05 6.64
CA ASP A 290 9.90 21.49 7.39
C ASP A 290 8.61 21.15 6.65
N LEU A 291 7.58 20.71 7.37
CA LEU A 291 6.25 20.50 6.83
C LEU A 291 5.49 21.81 6.87
N VAL A 292 5.07 22.33 5.71
CA VAL A 292 4.29 23.55 5.57
C VAL A 292 2.81 23.22 5.41
N PHE A 293 1.96 23.89 6.20
CA PHE A 293 0.53 23.60 6.27
C PHE A 293 -0.31 24.73 5.71
N PHE A 294 -1.37 24.34 5.02
CA PHE A 294 -2.27 25.26 4.34
C PHE A 294 -3.72 24.97 4.71
N GLY A 295 -4.54 26.01 4.65
CA GLY A 295 -5.95 25.86 4.94
C GLY A 295 -6.66 27.17 5.18
N ARG A 296 -7.74 27.12 5.95
CA ARG A 296 -8.50 28.31 6.33
C ARG A 296 -7.85 28.94 7.56
N LYS A 297 -7.47 30.20 7.46
CA LYS A 297 -6.94 31.00 8.59
C LYS A 297 -7.98 31.14 9.71
N ALA A 298 -7.51 31.32 10.92
CA ALA A 298 -8.39 31.63 12.06
C ALA A 298 -9.14 32.95 11.84
N THR A 299 -10.36 32.99 12.35
CA THR A 299 -11.19 34.18 12.44
C THR A 299 -11.65 34.34 13.91
N ASP A 300 -12.29 35.44 14.29
CA ASP A 300 -12.79 35.64 15.63
C ASP A 300 -13.72 34.52 16.13
N ASP A 301 -14.48 33.92 15.17
CA ASP A 301 -15.49 32.90 15.49
C ASP A 301 -15.01 31.45 15.23
N LYS A 302 -13.89 31.23 14.51
CA LYS A 302 -13.46 29.88 14.06
C LYS A 302 -11.95 29.71 14.14
N PRO A 303 -11.46 28.61 14.72
CA PRO A 303 -10.04 28.33 14.71
C PRO A 303 -9.56 28.05 13.25
N ALA A 304 -8.25 28.14 13.04
CA ALA A 304 -7.65 27.71 11.79
C ALA A 304 -8.00 26.24 11.49
N HIS A 305 -8.13 25.94 10.21
CA HIS A 305 -8.44 24.58 9.74
C HIS A 305 -7.43 24.16 8.68
N VAL A 306 -6.59 23.17 9.03
CA VAL A 306 -5.61 22.57 8.11
C VAL A 306 -6.31 21.63 7.15
N SER A 307 -6.07 21.81 5.87
CA SER A 307 -6.62 20.97 4.79
C SER A 307 -5.58 20.51 3.78
N HIS A 308 -4.33 20.99 3.87
CA HIS A 308 -3.26 20.63 2.94
C HIS A 308 -1.89 20.72 3.61
N VAL A 309 -0.90 19.99 3.04
CA VAL A 309 0.48 19.94 3.53
C VAL A 309 1.46 19.72 2.37
N GLY A 310 2.64 20.32 2.50
CA GLY A 310 3.79 20.09 1.63
C GLY A 310 5.08 19.99 2.43
N ILE A 311 6.19 19.65 1.77
CA ILE A 311 7.54 19.62 2.34
C ILE A 311 8.29 20.83 1.79
N TYR A 312 8.78 21.72 2.66
CA TYR A 312 9.61 22.85 2.27
C TYR A 312 10.98 22.36 1.81
N ILE A 313 11.43 22.83 0.67
CA ILE A 313 12.69 22.39 0.04
C ILE A 313 13.77 23.47 -0.02
N GLY A 314 13.52 24.62 0.63
CA GLY A 314 14.40 25.79 0.59
C GLY A 314 14.01 26.80 -0.52
N ASN A 315 14.61 27.98 -0.50
CA ASN A 315 14.43 29.03 -1.50
C ASN A 315 12.96 29.39 -1.78
N LYS A 316 12.12 29.41 -0.74
CA LYS A 316 10.67 29.66 -0.81
C LYS A 316 9.91 28.63 -1.65
N LYS A 317 10.48 27.42 -1.87
CA LYS A 317 9.83 26.34 -2.62
C LYS A 317 9.39 25.22 -1.71
N PHE A 318 8.36 24.51 -2.14
CA PHE A 318 7.86 23.33 -1.45
C PHE A 318 7.40 22.30 -2.49
N VAL A 319 7.48 21.02 -2.13
CA VAL A 319 6.95 19.91 -2.92
C VAL A 319 5.71 19.37 -2.21
N HIS A 320 4.64 19.17 -2.98
CA HIS A 320 3.36 18.72 -2.46
C HIS A 320 2.59 17.89 -3.49
N SER A 321 1.45 17.30 -3.07
CA SER A 321 0.54 16.61 -3.98
C SER A 321 -0.78 17.38 -4.07
N LEU A 322 -1.02 17.97 -5.25
CA LEU A 322 -2.27 18.62 -5.63
C LEU A 322 -2.48 18.39 -7.13
N ALA A 323 -3.51 17.65 -7.52
CA ALA A 323 -3.69 17.03 -8.84
C ALA A 323 -2.59 15.99 -9.19
N TRP A 324 -1.34 16.30 -8.97
CA TRP A 324 -0.16 15.41 -9.00
C TRP A 324 0.91 15.94 -8.04
N VAL A 325 1.96 15.16 -7.80
CA VAL A 325 3.12 15.63 -7.01
C VAL A 325 3.97 16.56 -7.86
N HIS A 326 4.19 17.79 -7.39
CA HIS A 326 4.99 18.80 -8.06
C HIS A 326 5.60 19.80 -7.06
N VAL A 327 6.47 20.65 -7.57
CA VAL A 327 7.05 21.77 -6.82
C VAL A 327 6.22 23.03 -7.09
N SER A 328 5.98 23.79 -6.01
CA SER A 328 5.41 25.14 -6.03
C SER A 328 6.30 26.12 -5.29
N SER A 329 6.11 27.42 -5.54
CA SER A 329 6.91 28.50 -4.94
C SER A 329 6.04 29.56 -4.27
N PHE A 330 6.53 30.09 -3.16
CA PHE A 330 5.99 31.27 -2.49
C PHE A 330 6.53 32.60 -3.09
N ASP A 331 7.50 32.54 -4.03
CA ASP A 331 8.09 33.71 -4.62
C ASP A 331 7.32 34.13 -5.89
N PRO A 332 6.71 35.35 -5.92
CA PRO A 332 6.00 35.83 -7.10
C PRO A 332 6.87 35.96 -8.37
N ALA A 333 8.19 36.00 -8.23
CA ALA A 333 9.11 36.06 -9.37
C ALA A 333 9.46 34.68 -9.94
N ASP A 334 9.07 33.59 -9.25
CA ASP A 334 9.36 32.21 -9.68
C ASP A 334 8.31 31.72 -10.67
N PRO A 335 8.71 31.00 -11.75
CA PRO A 335 7.76 30.37 -12.68
C PRO A 335 6.78 29.39 -12.05
N GLU A 336 7.15 28.80 -10.89
CA GLU A 336 6.33 27.85 -10.12
C GLU A 336 5.52 28.54 -9.01
N TYR A 337 5.32 29.89 -9.09
CA TYR A 337 4.59 30.65 -8.10
C TYR A 337 3.16 30.16 -7.91
N ASP A 338 2.80 29.90 -6.65
CA ASP A 338 1.50 29.43 -6.25
C ASP A 338 0.83 30.41 -5.28
N GLU A 339 0.11 31.39 -5.85
CA GLU A 339 -0.63 32.39 -5.10
C GLU A 339 -1.75 31.76 -4.27
N TYR A 340 -2.38 30.69 -4.77
CA TYR A 340 -3.47 30.02 -4.07
C TYR A 340 -3.00 29.42 -2.76
N ASP A 341 -1.90 28.67 -2.76
CA ASP A 341 -1.37 28.08 -1.54
C ASP A 341 -0.67 29.11 -0.64
N LEU A 342 -0.01 30.14 -1.21
CA LEU A 342 0.53 31.24 -0.40
C LEU A 342 -0.56 31.95 0.43
N ASN A 343 -1.70 32.24 -0.16
CA ASN A 343 -2.82 32.90 0.54
C ASN A 343 -3.42 32.04 1.65
N ARG A 344 -3.28 30.74 1.57
CA ARG A 344 -3.77 29.73 2.53
C ARG A 344 -2.71 29.26 3.53
N LEU A 345 -1.47 29.72 3.40
CA LEU A 345 -0.37 29.32 4.28
C LEU A 345 -0.69 29.66 5.74
N LEU A 346 -0.49 28.72 6.63
CA LEU A 346 -0.81 28.79 8.05
C LEU A 346 0.47 28.85 8.90
N TRP A 347 1.15 27.71 9.06
CA TRP A 347 2.39 27.56 9.85
C TRP A 347 3.18 26.35 9.33
N ALA A 348 4.33 26.10 9.92
CA ALA A 348 5.11 24.90 9.67
C ALA A 348 5.35 24.07 10.93
N GLN A 349 5.73 22.79 10.71
CA GLN A 349 6.19 21.89 11.77
C GLN A 349 7.56 21.32 11.38
N ARG A 350 8.53 21.39 12.29
CA ARG A 350 9.84 20.76 12.14
C ARG A 350 9.81 19.41 12.86
N VAL A 351 9.79 18.33 12.06
CA VAL A 351 9.62 16.95 12.56
C VAL A 351 10.92 16.15 12.59
N LEU A 352 11.85 16.42 11.68
CA LEU A 352 13.07 15.62 11.51
C LEU A 352 13.92 15.50 12.78
N PRO A 353 14.19 16.57 13.56
CA PRO A 353 14.95 16.47 14.80
C PRO A 353 14.26 15.64 15.89
N LEU A 354 12.97 15.36 15.73
CA LEU A 354 12.16 14.68 16.73
C LEU A 354 11.93 13.19 16.42
N VAL A 355 12.51 12.67 15.35
CA VAL A 355 12.46 11.23 15.03
C VAL A 355 12.98 10.42 16.22
N ASN A 356 12.15 9.48 16.70
CA ASN A 356 12.41 8.66 17.90
C ASN A 356 12.48 9.42 19.24
N THR A 357 12.09 10.68 19.30
CA THR A 357 12.00 11.44 20.55
C THR A 357 10.57 11.66 21.01
N ILE A 358 9.60 11.56 20.11
CA ILE A 358 8.16 11.63 20.39
C ILE A 358 7.45 10.41 19.79
N PRO A 359 6.35 9.94 20.40
CA PRO A 359 5.66 8.72 19.95
C PRO A 359 5.12 8.77 18.53
N GLU A 360 4.70 9.96 18.08
CA GLU A 360 4.05 10.17 16.78
C GLU A 360 5.05 10.18 15.61
N VAL A 361 6.35 10.25 15.89
CA VAL A 361 7.44 10.29 14.88
C VAL A 361 8.49 9.26 15.23
N THR A 362 8.26 8.01 14.86
CA THR A 362 9.14 6.89 15.22
C THR A 362 9.58 6.10 14.00
N THR A 363 10.77 5.54 14.07
CA THR A 363 11.21 4.54 13.11
C THR A 363 10.49 3.21 13.34
N ASN A 364 10.25 2.45 12.27
CA ASN A 364 9.49 1.20 12.36
C ASN A 364 10.16 0.14 13.24
N ASP A 365 11.48 0.19 13.43
CA ASP A 365 12.19 -0.71 14.36
C ASP A 365 11.94 -0.39 15.83
N ARG A 366 11.32 0.74 16.15
CA ARG A 366 10.88 1.12 17.49
C ARG A 366 9.37 1.17 17.64
N HIS A 367 8.65 1.01 16.53
CA HIS A 367 7.19 1.10 16.52
C HIS A 367 6.56 -0.23 16.95
N ALA A 368 5.60 -0.19 17.90
CA ALA A 368 4.98 -1.37 18.52
C ALA A 368 4.38 -2.38 17.52
N PHE A 369 3.90 -1.93 16.36
CA PHE A 369 3.35 -2.81 15.31
C PHE A 369 4.41 -3.68 14.64
N TYR A 370 5.66 -3.23 14.58
CA TYR A 370 6.77 -3.93 13.91
C TYR A 370 7.73 -4.62 14.87
N THR A 371 7.56 -4.38 16.18
CA THR A 371 8.40 -4.97 17.25
C THR A 371 7.63 -5.96 18.12
N HIS A 372 6.37 -6.24 17.77
CA HIS A 372 5.49 -7.18 18.46
C HIS A 372 6.03 -8.59 18.42
#